data_6d2fe948f31afb7d19e280fb485974ea
#
_entry.id   6d2fe948f31afb7d19e280fb485974ea
#
_cell.length_a   1.000
_cell.length_b   1.000
_cell.length_c   1.000
_cell.angle_alpha   90.00
_cell.angle_beta   90.00
_cell.angle_gamma   90.00
#
_symmetry.space_group_name_H-M   'P 1'
#
loop_
_entity.id
_entity.type
_entity.pdbx_description
1 polymer ?
#
loop_
_entity_poly.entity_id
_entity_poly.type
_entity_poly.pdbx_seq_one_letter_code
_entity_poly.pdbx_strand_id
1 'polypeptide(L)'
;MADINWLLAEIETGPQGPTVGAFFDFDGTLIKGYSATAFFKERIKTRDVDAKEVFQTLVESINIERHGKDVTDLMNIAVQAQAGKTLESLEDFGNRIFNAKIANMIYPDARILVDAHRAAGHTIVLASSATLPQVESAAEDLGIDHIVCTELELVDGEFTGRLASPVRWGEEKANGVREFAEEYGIDLKESFCYSNGAEDVPFLELAGHPRPLNPDEDLVAYAKKKKWPIARFKMPHRHNPITVARSLTAIGALGFGVAAGATTALINSDRRVGMAVAASVGSDLALATAGVKLNVVGEEHLWSNRPCVFLFNHQSQLDMLLLGALLRRDFTAVAKKELEHDPVFAPIGYLASVAYVDRKNSEKAREALKPVVEALREGRSIAIAPEGTRSPTPRLLPFKKGAFHMAMQAGVPVVPIVMRNAGDIMRPHSLVISNGTVDVAVLKPISSKGWTTKNIGRQAEKVRQLYLDTMAHWPANDSEVL
;
A
#
# COMPACT_ATOMS: atom_id res chain seq x y z
N MET A 1 4.39 16.87 7.07
CA MET A 1 4.07 17.03 5.63
C MET A 1 4.89 18.20 5.12
N ALA A 2 5.39 18.14 3.89
CA ALA A 2 5.95 19.30 3.22
C ALA A 2 4.82 20.33 3.02
N ASP A 3 5.16 21.60 2.91
CA ASP A 3 4.17 22.60 2.51
C ASP A 3 4.01 22.55 0.99
N ILE A 4 3.07 21.73 0.52
CA ILE A 4 2.66 21.60 -0.89
C ILE A 4 1.32 22.34 -1.15
N ASN A 5 0.78 23.04 -0.15
CA ASN A 5 -0.53 23.67 -0.27
C ASN A 5 -0.61 24.67 -1.43
N TRP A 6 0.49 25.40 -1.69
CA TRP A 6 0.56 26.30 -2.84
C TRP A 6 0.40 25.57 -4.17
N LEU A 7 0.97 24.36 -4.29
CA LEU A 7 0.89 23.54 -5.50
C LEU A 7 -0.51 22.95 -5.69
N LEU A 8 -1.15 22.52 -4.59
CA LEU A 8 -2.53 22.05 -4.60
C LEU A 8 -3.50 23.20 -4.99
N ALA A 9 -3.30 24.39 -4.44
CA ALA A 9 -4.09 25.57 -4.79
C ALA A 9 -3.90 25.98 -6.26
N GLU A 10 -2.69 25.84 -6.81
CA GLU A 10 -2.43 26.09 -8.23
C GLU A 10 -3.19 25.11 -9.12
N ILE A 11 -3.22 23.83 -8.78
CA ILE A 11 -3.97 22.82 -9.53
C ILE A 11 -5.48 23.09 -9.45
N GLU A 12 -5.98 23.44 -8.26
CA GLU A 12 -7.41 23.73 -8.03
C GLU A 12 -7.88 24.94 -8.82
N THR A 13 -7.05 25.99 -8.91
CA THR A 13 -7.41 27.26 -9.56
C THR A 13 -6.94 27.39 -11.00
N GLY A 14 -6.11 26.47 -11.45
CA GLY A 14 -5.53 26.45 -12.79
C GLY A 14 -6.45 25.85 -13.86
N PRO A 15 -5.90 25.56 -15.05
CA PRO A 15 -6.60 24.87 -16.14
C PRO A 15 -7.19 23.54 -15.67
N GLN A 16 -8.36 23.15 -16.15
CA GLN A 16 -9.09 21.96 -15.74
C GLN A 16 -9.46 21.09 -16.94
N GLY A 17 -9.68 19.81 -16.68
CA GLY A 17 -10.22 18.88 -17.67
C GLY A 17 -9.16 18.01 -18.37
N PRO A 18 -9.61 17.08 -19.24
CA PRO A 18 -8.79 16.00 -19.76
C PRO A 18 -7.74 16.43 -20.80
N THR A 19 -7.82 17.64 -21.35
CA THR A 19 -6.81 18.19 -22.28
C THR A 19 -5.58 18.73 -21.54
N VAL A 20 -5.63 18.84 -20.20
CA VAL A 20 -4.50 19.20 -19.35
C VAL A 20 -3.79 17.92 -18.93
N GLY A 21 -2.51 17.79 -19.23
CA GLY A 21 -1.67 16.68 -18.80
C GLY A 21 -1.00 16.94 -17.45
N ALA A 22 -0.90 15.89 -16.63
CA ALA A 22 -0.05 15.88 -15.45
C ALA A 22 0.96 14.74 -15.59
N PHE A 23 2.17 15.09 -16.00
CA PHE A 23 3.24 14.15 -16.32
C PHE A 23 4.20 14.02 -15.14
N PHE A 24 4.36 12.81 -14.64
CA PHE A 24 5.21 12.53 -13.48
C PHE A 24 6.37 11.63 -13.83
N ASP A 25 7.59 12.08 -13.56
CA ASP A 25 8.70 11.15 -13.42
C ASP A 25 8.51 10.26 -12.19
N PHE A 26 9.16 9.10 -12.15
CA PHE A 26 8.98 8.08 -11.12
C PHE A 26 10.07 8.11 -10.04
N ASP A 27 11.29 7.76 -10.44
CA ASP A 27 12.42 7.55 -9.55
C ASP A 27 12.96 8.88 -8.97
N GLY A 28 12.95 9.03 -7.65
CA GLY A 28 13.32 10.29 -6.99
C GLY A 28 12.19 11.33 -6.96
N THR A 29 11.16 11.18 -7.77
CA THR A 29 10.01 12.09 -7.93
C THR A 29 8.79 11.60 -7.15
N LEU A 30 8.13 10.54 -7.62
CA LEU A 30 6.99 9.91 -6.90
C LEU A 30 7.45 8.97 -5.78
N ILE A 31 8.62 8.36 -5.93
CA ILE A 31 9.23 7.49 -4.93
C ILE A 31 10.57 8.06 -4.43
N LYS A 32 10.93 7.72 -3.17
CA LYS A 32 12.24 8.06 -2.63
C LYS A 32 13.31 7.08 -3.10
N GLY A 33 14.24 7.54 -3.92
CA GLY A 33 15.35 6.74 -4.45
C GLY A 33 14.96 6.06 -5.77
N TYR A 34 15.62 4.95 -6.11
CA TYR A 34 15.56 4.34 -7.43
C TYR A 34 14.96 2.94 -7.39
N SER A 35 13.94 2.70 -8.23
CA SER A 35 13.28 1.40 -8.39
C SER A 35 14.28 0.33 -8.85
N ALA A 36 15.14 0.66 -9.80
CA ALA A 36 16.18 -0.24 -10.32
C ALA A 36 17.03 -0.85 -9.20
N THR A 37 17.35 -0.09 -8.14
CA THR A 37 18.10 -0.61 -6.99
C THR A 37 17.33 -1.68 -6.23
N ALA A 38 16.01 -1.53 -6.09
CA ALA A 38 15.16 -2.51 -5.42
C ALA A 38 15.06 -3.80 -6.24
N PHE A 39 14.91 -3.68 -7.56
CA PHE A 39 14.88 -4.79 -8.51
C PHE A 39 16.19 -5.56 -8.52
N PHE A 40 17.33 -4.88 -8.64
CA PHE A 40 18.65 -5.49 -8.66
C PHE A 40 18.95 -6.25 -7.35
N LYS A 41 18.67 -5.64 -6.19
CA LYS A 41 18.84 -6.30 -4.88
C LYS A 41 18.01 -7.57 -4.74
N GLU A 42 16.78 -7.59 -5.24
CA GLU A 42 15.93 -8.77 -5.15
C GLU A 42 16.40 -9.87 -6.12
N ARG A 43 16.86 -9.51 -7.32
CA ARG A 43 17.47 -10.48 -8.26
C ARG A 43 18.72 -11.14 -7.67
N ILE A 44 19.61 -10.38 -7.00
CA ILE A 44 20.75 -10.95 -6.27
C ILE A 44 20.28 -11.94 -5.19
N LYS A 45 19.28 -11.55 -4.40
CA LYS A 45 18.76 -12.38 -3.30
C LYS A 45 18.13 -13.66 -3.80
N THR A 46 17.45 -13.64 -4.94
CA THR A 46 16.84 -14.81 -5.58
C THR A 46 17.81 -15.61 -6.43
N ARG A 47 19.08 -15.20 -6.49
CA ARG A 47 20.14 -15.78 -7.36
C ARG A 47 19.77 -15.77 -8.85
N ASP A 48 19.00 -14.79 -9.27
CA ASP A 48 18.62 -14.53 -10.66
C ASP A 48 19.59 -13.53 -11.35
N VAL A 49 20.80 -13.42 -10.85
CA VAL A 49 21.89 -12.59 -11.38
C VAL A 49 23.15 -13.43 -11.43
N ASP A 50 23.81 -13.49 -12.58
CA ASP A 50 25.09 -14.17 -12.70
C ASP A 50 26.29 -13.27 -12.30
N ALA A 51 27.44 -13.89 -12.06
CA ALA A 51 28.63 -13.14 -11.64
C ALA A 51 29.13 -12.15 -12.73
N LYS A 52 28.87 -12.43 -13.99
CA LYS A 52 29.23 -11.57 -15.13
C LYS A 52 28.34 -10.30 -15.14
N GLU A 53 27.04 -10.45 -14.93
CA GLU A 53 26.09 -9.34 -14.84
C GLU A 53 26.42 -8.43 -13.65
N VAL A 54 26.73 -9.00 -12.47
CA VAL A 54 27.14 -8.21 -11.31
C VAL A 54 28.39 -7.41 -11.59
N PHE A 55 29.39 -8.03 -12.22
CA PHE A 55 30.63 -7.35 -12.57
C PHE A 55 30.41 -6.24 -13.62
N GLN A 56 29.65 -6.50 -14.67
CA GLN A 56 29.33 -5.51 -15.70
C GLN A 56 28.55 -4.32 -15.12
N THR A 57 27.53 -4.59 -14.29
CA THR A 57 26.76 -3.55 -13.60
C THR A 57 27.63 -2.69 -12.69
N LEU A 58 28.60 -3.30 -11.98
CA LEU A 58 29.53 -2.57 -11.12
C LEU A 58 30.45 -1.67 -11.93
N VAL A 59 31.03 -2.22 -13.02
CA VAL A 59 31.92 -1.45 -13.92
C VAL A 59 31.19 -0.26 -14.51
N GLU A 60 29.96 -0.47 -15.01
CA GLU A 60 29.18 0.58 -15.65
C GLU A 60 28.74 1.65 -14.65
N SER A 61 28.37 1.26 -13.43
CA SER A 61 28.07 2.23 -12.35
C SER A 61 29.26 3.15 -12.05
N ILE A 62 30.49 2.62 -12.09
CA ILE A 62 31.71 3.42 -11.90
C ILE A 62 31.96 4.34 -13.11
N ASN A 63 31.66 3.88 -14.33
CA ASN A 63 31.79 4.67 -15.54
C ASN A 63 30.82 5.87 -15.53
N ILE A 64 29.57 5.66 -15.12
CA ILE A 64 28.56 6.71 -14.95
C ILE A 64 29.02 7.78 -13.95
N GLU A 65 29.60 7.36 -12.81
CA GLU A 65 30.15 8.31 -11.83
C GLU A 65 31.31 9.15 -12.38
N ARG A 66 32.13 8.59 -13.30
CA ARG A 66 33.32 9.22 -13.80
C ARG A 66 33.11 10.07 -15.07
N HIS A 67 32.18 9.68 -15.94
CA HIS A 67 32.09 10.25 -17.31
C HIS A 67 30.72 10.88 -17.62
N GLY A 68 29.77 10.82 -16.74
CA GLY A 68 28.44 11.39 -16.91
C GLY A 68 27.30 10.38 -16.71
N LYS A 69 26.07 10.90 -16.69
CA LYS A 69 24.89 10.20 -16.18
C LYS A 69 24.08 9.44 -17.27
N ASP A 70 24.67 9.01 -18.37
CA ASP A 70 23.93 8.18 -19.33
C ASP A 70 23.73 6.77 -18.77
N VAL A 71 22.47 6.43 -18.52
CA VAL A 71 22.06 5.13 -17.93
C VAL A 71 21.75 4.07 -18.98
N THR A 72 21.89 4.40 -20.27
CA THR A 72 21.47 3.52 -21.38
C THR A 72 22.20 2.18 -21.37
N ASP A 73 23.52 2.18 -21.15
CA ASP A 73 24.32 0.95 -21.13
C ASP A 73 23.97 0.09 -19.92
N LEU A 74 23.75 0.70 -18.75
CA LEU A 74 23.32 -0.02 -17.56
C LEU A 74 21.94 -0.64 -17.75
N MET A 75 21.01 0.08 -18.39
CA MET A 75 19.69 -0.44 -18.72
C MET A 75 19.79 -1.62 -19.70
N ASN A 76 20.61 -1.51 -20.76
CA ASN A 76 20.82 -2.59 -21.73
C ASN A 76 21.34 -3.89 -21.05
N ILE A 77 22.29 -3.78 -20.11
CA ILE A 77 22.79 -4.92 -19.34
C ILE A 77 21.65 -5.56 -18.54
N ALA A 78 20.89 -4.76 -17.80
CA ALA A 78 19.79 -5.26 -16.95
C ALA A 78 18.66 -5.89 -17.76
N VAL A 79 18.39 -5.36 -18.96
CA VAL A 79 17.38 -5.84 -19.90
C VAL A 79 17.82 -7.14 -20.56
N GLN A 80 19.06 -7.21 -21.05
CA GLN A 80 19.62 -8.41 -21.70
C GLN A 80 19.61 -9.64 -20.79
N ALA A 81 19.81 -9.45 -19.49
CA ALA A 81 19.78 -10.50 -18.49
C ALA A 81 18.36 -11.09 -18.23
N GLN A 82 17.34 -10.55 -18.85
CA GLN A 82 15.95 -11.01 -18.70
C GLN A 82 15.42 -11.72 -19.96
N ALA A 83 16.27 -11.93 -20.96
CA ALA A 83 15.92 -12.65 -22.19
C ALA A 83 15.31 -14.04 -21.90
N GLY A 84 14.28 -14.43 -22.65
CA GLY A 84 13.56 -15.69 -22.50
C GLY A 84 12.53 -15.74 -21.37
N LYS A 85 12.36 -14.64 -20.61
CA LYS A 85 11.27 -14.56 -19.62
C LYS A 85 9.97 -14.13 -20.30
N THR A 86 8.85 -14.70 -19.85
CA THR A 86 7.52 -14.29 -20.31
C THR A 86 7.11 -12.96 -19.69
N LEU A 87 6.23 -12.22 -20.37
CA LEU A 87 5.67 -10.96 -19.85
C LEU A 87 5.02 -11.17 -18.47
N GLU A 88 4.17 -12.20 -18.34
CA GLU A 88 3.52 -12.57 -17.07
C GLU A 88 4.54 -12.78 -15.93
N SER A 89 5.67 -13.45 -16.22
CA SER A 89 6.74 -13.66 -15.23
C SER A 89 7.41 -12.35 -14.79
N LEU A 90 7.56 -11.38 -15.71
CA LEU A 90 8.13 -10.07 -15.42
C LEU A 90 7.16 -9.19 -14.61
N GLU A 91 5.89 -9.22 -14.96
CA GLU A 91 4.81 -8.54 -14.22
C GLU A 91 4.68 -9.10 -12.80
N ASP A 92 4.63 -10.43 -12.65
CA ASP A 92 4.62 -11.07 -11.33
C ASP A 92 5.84 -10.70 -10.49
N PHE A 93 7.01 -10.58 -11.10
CA PHE A 93 8.23 -10.15 -10.44
C PHE A 93 8.12 -8.69 -10.01
N GLY A 94 7.64 -7.81 -10.90
CA GLY A 94 7.36 -6.40 -10.62
C GLY A 94 6.39 -6.24 -9.44
N ASN A 95 5.27 -6.96 -9.47
CA ASN A 95 4.26 -6.97 -8.40
C ASN A 95 4.85 -7.41 -7.05
N ARG A 96 5.70 -8.44 -7.03
CA ARG A 96 6.37 -8.86 -5.79
C ARG A 96 7.29 -7.79 -5.21
N ILE A 97 8.07 -7.11 -6.07
CA ILE A 97 9.01 -6.06 -5.63
C ILE A 97 8.24 -4.82 -5.19
N PHE A 98 7.21 -4.43 -5.92
CA PHE A 98 6.32 -3.37 -5.51
C PHE A 98 5.81 -3.61 -4.09
N ASN A 99 5.17 -4.75 -3.84
CA ASN A 99 4.62 -5.11 -2.54
C ASN A 99 5.68 -5.20 -1.42
N ALA A 100 6.88 -5.67 -1.74
CA ALA A 100 7.94 -5.86 -0.75
C ALA A 100 8.74 -4.59 -0.44
N LYS A 101 8.88 -3.67 -1.40
CA LYS A 101 9.82 -2.54 -1.31
C LYS A 101 9.25 -1.22 -1.79
N ILE A 102 8.81 -1.13 -3.08
CA ILE A 102 8.51 0.15 -3.73
C ILE A 102 7.32 0.86 -3.09
N ALA A 103 6.29 0.13 -2.68
CA ALA A 103 5.14 0.68 -1.98
C ALA A 103 5.52 1.56 -0.77
N ASN A 104 6.57 1.16 -0.03
CA ASN A 104 7.10 1.93 1.10
C ASN A 104 8.02 3.10 0.69
N MET A 105 8.40 3.17 -0.58
CA MET A 105 9.21 4.27 -1.12
C MET A 105 8.35 5.41 -1.64
N ILE A 106 7.07 5.18 -1.94
CA ILE A 106 6.14 6.22 -2.41
C ILE A 106 6.02 7.31 -1.35
N TYR A 107 6.20 8.57 -1.79
CA TYR A 107 5.98 9.71 -0.90
C TYR A 107 4.48 9.85 -0.61
N PRO A 108 4.07 10.03 0.66
CA PRO A 108 2.66 10.32 0.98
C PRO A 108 2.12 11.56 0.23
N ASP A 109 2.95 12.61 0.13
CA ASP A 109 2.61 13.83 -0.58
C ASP A 109 2.42 13.60 -2.09
N ALA A 110 3.06 12.57 -2.69
CA ALA A 110 2.87 12.20 -4.09
C ALA A 110 1.43 11.72 -4.37
N ARG A 111 0.84 10.94 -3.45
CA ARG A 111 -0.55 10.50 -3.56
C ARG A 111 -1.51 11.70 -3.55
N ILE A 112 -1.30 12.61 -2.61
CA ILE A 112 -2.12 13.84 -2.48
C ILE A 112 -2.03 14.66 -3.79
N LEU A 113 -0.84 14.78 -4.37
CA LEU A 113 -0.62 15.53 -5.60
C LEU A 113 -1.31 14.86 -6.81
N VAL A 114 -1.16 13.54 -6.96
CA VAL A 114 -1.84 12.76 -8.02
C VAL A 114 -3.36 12.86 -7.86
N ASP A 115 -3.88 12.76 -6.63
CA ASP A 115 -5.32 12.88 -6.35
C ASP A 115 -5.85 14.27 -6.66
N ALA A 116 -5.08 15.34 -6.42
CA ALA A 116 -5.47 16.70 -6.78
C ALA A 116 -5.62 16.86 -8.30
N HIS A 117 -4.68 16.33 -9.08
CA HIS A 117 -4.80 16.33 -10.55
C HIS A 117 -5.99 15.51 -11.03
N ARG A 118 -6.26 14.36 -10.39
CA ARG A 118 -7.46 13.56 -10.70
C ARG A 118 -8.75 14.33 -10.41
N ALA A 119 -8.81 15.04 -9.29
CA ALA A 119 -9.96 15.87 -8.93
C ALA A 119 -10.19 17.03 -9.91
N ALA A 120 -9.10 17.58 -10.48
CA ALA A 120 -9.12 18.59 -11.54
C ALA A 120 -9.51 18.02 -12.92
N GLY A 121 -9.65 16.70 -13.06
CA GLY A 121 -10.00 16.02 -14.30
C GLY A 121 -8.87 15.94 -15.32
N HIS A 122 -7.60 16.11 -14.89
CA HIS A 122 -6.43 16.06 -15.75
C HIS A 122 -6.13 14.63 -16.22
N THR A 123 -5.55 14.49 -17.41
CA THR A 123 -4.95 13.24 -17.87
C THR A 123 -3.62 13.02 -17.16
N ILE A 124 -3.56 11.97 -16.33
CA ILE A 124 -2.39 11.70 -15.48
C ILE A 124 -1.51 10.66 -16.14
N VAL A 125 -0.22 10.96 -16.29
CA VAL A 125 0.74 10.13 -17.01
C VAL A 125 1.99 9.93 -16.18
N LEU A 126 2.41 8.68 -16.03
CA LEU A 126 3.72 8.33 -15.47
C LEU A 126 4.73 8.26 -16.61
N ALA A 127 5.75 9.12 -16.60
CA ALA A 127 6.81 9.18 -17.61
C ALA A 127 8.15 8.75 -16.99
N SER A 128 8.66 7.55 -17.34
CA SER A 128 9.83 6.96 -16.66
C SER A 128 10.81 6.31 -17.62
N SER A 129 12.10 6.37 -17.29
CA SER A 129 13.14 5.59 -17.97
C SER A 129 13.07 4.08 -17.64
N ALA A 130 12.38 3.69 -16.57
CA ALA A 130 12.17 2.30 -16.19
C ALA A 130 11.30 1.56 -17.23
N THR A 131 11.28 0.23 -17.15
CA THR A 131 10.41 -0.61 -17.99
C THR A 131 9.04 -0.81 -17.37
N LEU A 132 8.03 -1.17 -18.17
CA LEU A 132 6.66 -1.37 -17.72
C LEU A 132 6.53 -2.25 -16.46
N PRO A 133 7.15 -3.45 -16.37
CA PRO A 133 7.05 -4.28 -15.17
C PRO A 133 7.64 -3.64 -13.90
N GLN A 134 8.45 -2.60 -14.03
CA GLN A 134 9.00 -1.88 -12.88
C GLN A 134 8.06 -0.81 -12.32
N VAL A 135 7.21 -0.23 -13.16
CA VAL A 135 6.38 0.93 -12.80
C VAL A 135 4.88 0.65 -12.75
N GLU A 136 4.40 -0.39 -13.45
CA GLU A 136 2.98 -0.70 -13.61
C GLU A 136 2.23 -0.82 -12.28
N SER A 137 2.74 -1.65 -11.35
CA SER A 137 2.10 -1.81 -10.03
C SER A 137 2.04 -0.51 -9.23
N ALA A 138 3.02 0.39 -9.41
CA ALA A 138 3.02 1.69 -8.76
C ALA A 138 2.05 2.66 -9.42
N ALA A 139 1.95 2.65 -10.75
CA ALA A 139 0.98 3.42 -11.51
C ALA A 139 -0.45 2.99 -11.13
N GLU A 140 -0.74 1.69 -11.13
CA GLU A 140 -2.02 1.15 -10.66
C GLU A 140 -2.36 1.60 -9.23
N ASP A 141 -1.39 1.51 -8.31
CA ASP A 141 -1.59 1.87 -6.90
C ASP A 141 -1.85 3.37 -6.72
N LEU A 142 -1.22 4.21 -7.52
CA LEU A 142 -1.46 5.65 -7.57
C LEU A 142 -2.71 6.01 -8.40
N GLY A 143 -3.31 5.04 -9.11
CA GLY A 143 -4.44 5.27 -10.01
C GLY A 143 -4.06 6.09 -11.24
N ILE A 144 -2.85 5.87 -11.77
CA ILE A 144 -2.36 6.48 -13.01
C ILE A 144 -2.60 5.49 -14.15
N ASP A 145 -3.46 5.85 -15.09
CA ASP A 145 -3.91 4.95 -16.16
C ASP A 145 -2.98 4.94 -17.37
N HIS A 146 -2.15 5.97 -17.54
CA HIS A 146 -1.26 6.14 -18.69
C HIS A 146 0.21 6.08 -18.28
N ILE A 147 0.99 5.31 -19.04
CA ILE A 147 2.42 5.12 -18.77
C ILE A 147 3.20 5.35 -20.06
N VAL A 148 4.16 6.27 -20.02
CA VAL A 148 5.19 6.47 -21.03
C VAL A 148 6.50 5.97 -20.45
N CYS A 149 6.96 4.80 -20.87
CA CYS A 149 8.14 4.16 -20.31
C CYS A 149 9.02 3.51 -21.38
N THR A 150 10.17 2.99 -20.98
CA THR A 150 11.04 2.21 -21.87
C THR A 150 10.37 0.86 -22.22
N GLU A 151 10.25 0.59 -23.51
CA GLU A 151 9.53 -0.59 -24.00
C GLU A 151 10.46 -1.78 -24.21
N LEU A 152 9.98 -2.97 -23.83
CA LEU A 152 10.66 -4.23 -24.02
C LEU A 152 10.26 -4.87 -25.36
N GLU A 153 11.23 -5.41 -26.11
CA GLU A 153 10.93 -6.17 -27.31
C GLU A 153 10.44 -7.59 -26.95
N LEU A 154 9.21 -7.91 -27.34
CA LEU A 154 8.57 -9.20 -27.12
C LEU A 154 8.38 -9.92 -28.46
N VAL A 155 8.73 -11.20 -28.52
CA VAL A 155 8.46 -12.09 -29.66
C VAL A 155 7.80 -13.37 -29.09
N ASP A 156 6.67 -13.74 -29.63
CA ASP A 156 5.88 -14.90 -29.20
C ASP A 156 5.57 -14.93 -27.68
N GLY A 157 5.45 -13.75 -27.04
CA GLY A 157 5.16 -13.59 -25.61
C GLY A 157 6.37 -13.72 -24.70
N GLU A 158 7.56 -13.91 -25.26
CA GLU A 158 8.82 -13.94 -24.52
C GLU A 158 9.66 -12.69 -24.81
N PHE A 159 10.34 -12.23 -23.79
CA PHE A 159 11.23 -11.08 -23.89
C PHE A 159 12.56 -11.45 -24.58
N THR A 160 12.93 -10.70 -25.63
CA THR A 160 14.12 -11.00 -26.46
C THR A 160 15.44 -10.62 -25.80
N GLY A 161 15.44 -9.83 -24.76
CA GLY A 161 16.63 -9.20 -24.17
C GLY A 161 17.02 -7.89 -24.84
N ARG A 162 16.14 -7.31 -25.69
CA ARG A 162 16.35 -6.02 -26.36
C ARG A 162 15.21 -5.07 -26.03
N LEU A 163 15.48 -3.80 -26.25
CA LEU A 163 14.47 -2.75 -26.16
C LEU A 163 13.74 -2.58 -27.50
N ALA A 164 12.44 -2.34 -27.45
CA ALA A 164 11.62 -2.01 -28.62
C ALA A 164 11.67 -0.50 -28.94
N SER A 165 12.03 0.34 -27.96
CA SER A 165 12.21 1.79 -28.11
C SER A 165 13.50 2.26 -27.47
N PRO A 166 14.01 3.45 -27.79
CA PRO A 166 15.09 4.07 -27.02
C PRO A 166 14.73 4.18 -25.53
N VAL A 167 15.76 4.15 -24.66
CA VAL A 167 15.56 4.38 -23.22
C VAL A 167 14.94 5.77 -23.03
N ARG A 168 13.80 5.86 -22.37
CA ARG A 168 13.08 7.11 -22.10
C ARG A 168 13.82 7.96 -21.04
N TRP A 169 15.00 8.46 -21.43
CA TRP A 169 15.89 9.28 -20.62
C TRP A 169 16.17 10.61 -21.31
N GLY A 170 16.17 11.71 -20.55
CA GLY A 170 16.48 13.05 -21.10
C GLY A 170 15.55 13.45 -22.25
N GLU A 171 16.12 13.73 -23.42
CA GLU A 171 15.36 14.13 -24.62
C GLU A 171 14.40 13.02 -25.09
N GLU A 172 14.77 11.75 -24.97
CA GLU A 172 13.90 10.63 -25.37
C GLU A 172 12.66 10.50 -24.46
N LYS A 173 12.73 10.90 -23.18
CA LYS A 173 11.56 11.04 -22.32
C LYS A 173 10.66 12.18 -22.82
N ALA A 174 11.25 13.30 -23.17
CA ALA A 174 10.50 14.43 -23.74
C ALA A 174 9.82 14.05 -25.06
N ASN A 175 10.50 13.30 -25.94
CA ASN A 175 9.94 12.80 -27.20
C ASN A 175 8.71 11.91 -26.95
N GLY A 176 8.81 10.92 -26.04
CA GLY A 176 7.68 10.06 -25.71
C GLY A 176 6.49 10.81 -25.12
N VAL A 177 6.72 11.84 -24.34
CA VAL A 177 5.63 12.69 -23.83
C VAL A 177 5.00 13.56 -24.93
N ARG A 178 5.77 14.07 -25.91
CA ARG A 178 5.21 14.76 -27.08
C ARG A 178 4.32 13.83 -27.91
N GLU A 179 4.82 12.63 -28.22
CA GLU A 179 4.08 11.60 -28.95
C GLU A 179 2.74 11.30 -28.25
N PHE A 180 2.77 11.08 -26.93
CA PHE A 180 1.58 10.87 -26.13
C PHE A 180 0.62 12.08 -26.17
N ALA A 181 1.15 13.29 -26.01
CA ALA A 181 0.34 14.50 -26.00
C ALA A 181 -0.36 14.73 -27.36
N GLU A 182 0.31 14.44 -28.48
CA GLU A 182 -0.29 14.51 -29.82
C GLU A 182 -1.39 13.47 -30.00
N GLU A 183 -1.15 12.21 -29.57
CA GLU A 183 -2.11 11.12 -29.69
C GLU A 183 -3.40 11.38 -28.89
N TYR A 184 -3.26 11.91 -27.66
CA TYR A 184 -4.38 12.11 -26.73
C TYR A 184 -4.94 13.53 -26.76
N GLY A 185 -4.42 14.43 -27.60
CA GLY A 185 -4.89 15.81 -27.74
C GLY A 185 -4.64 16.67 -26.50
N ILE A 186 -3.50 16.46 -25.83
CA ILE A 186 -3.09 17.20 -24.62
C ILE A 186 -2.46 18.54 -24.99
N ASP A 187 -2.92 19.61 -24.36
CA ASP A 187 -2.29 20.93 -24.45
C ASP A 187 -1.11 21.03 -23.46
N LEU A 188 0.10 20.85 -23.97
CA LEU A 188 1.30 20.90 -23.16
C LEU A 188 1.54 22.28 -22.52
N LYS A 189 1.02 23.38 -23.09
CA LYS A 189 1.17 24.73 -22.53
C LYS A 189 0.37 24.92 -21.24
N GLU A 190 -0.76 24.22 -21.12
CA GLU A 190 -1.60 24.23 -19.93
C GLU A 190 -1.26 23.07 -18.97
N SER A 191 -0.30 22.21 -19.33
CA SER A 191 0.05 20.98 -18.64
C SER A 191 1.16 21.15 -17.61
N PHE A 192 1.26 20.15 -16.71
CA PHE A 192 2.22 20.10 -15.62
C PHE A 192 3.23 18.96 -15.85
N CYS A 193 4.53 19.24 -15.64
CA CYS A 193 5.58 18.21 -15.63
C CYS A 193 6.35 18.25 -14.31
N TYR A 194 6.55 17.05 -13.73
CA TYR A 194 7.21 16.85 -12.44
C TYR A 194 8.44 15.95 -12.59
N SER A 195 9.62 16.42 -12.20
CA SER A 195 10.83 15.61 -12.14
C SER A 195 11.84 16.13 -11.13
N ASN A 196 12.80 15.27 -10.76
CA ASN A 196 13.85 15.56 -9.78
C ASN A 196 15.25 15.71 -10.38
N GLY A 197 15.51 15.27 -11.60
CA GLY A 197 16.83 15.23 -12.21
C GLY A 197 17.06 16.30 -13.27
N ALA A 198 18.30 16.83 -13.34
CA ALA A 198 18.69 17.82 -14.36
C ALA A 198 18.66 17.25 -15.79
N GLU A 199 18.80 15.94 -15.96
CA GLU A 199 18.62 15.25 -17.24
C GLU A 199 17.24 15.42 -17.84
N ASP A 200 16.23 15.63 -17.01
CA ASP A 200 14.84 15.82 -17.41
C ASP A 200 14.46 17.28 -17.70
N VAL A 201 15.44 18.18 -17.84
CA VAL A 201 15.18 19.55 -18.27
C VAL A 201 14.39 19.61 -19.59
N PRO A 202 14.73 18.81 -20.64
CA PRO A 202 13.93 18.81 -21.88
C PRO A 202 12.48 18.39 -21.64
N PHE A 203 12.23 17.43 -20.77
CA PHE A 203 10.89 16.98 -20.37
C PHE A 203 10.12 18.07 -19.60
N LEU A 204 10.77 18.74 -18.64
CA LEU A 204 10.17 19.84 -17.87
C LEU A 204 9.83 21.05 -18.75
N GLU A 205 10.66 21.35 -19.76
CA GLU A 205 10.45 22.48 -20.69
C GLU A 205 9.28 22.29 -21.66
N LEU A 206 8.72 21.06 -21.77
CA LEU A 206 7.54 20.82 -22.58
C LEU A 206 6.29 21.50 -22.03
N ALA A 207 6.16 21.52 -20.71
CA ALA A 207 4.95 21.96 -20.05
C ALA A 207 4.95 23.46 -19.74
N GLY A 208 3.77 24.08 -19.78
CA GLY A 208 3.61 25.45 -19.30
C GLY A 208 3.82 25.57 -17.79
N HIS A 209 3.62 24.46 -17.04
CA HIS A 209 3.81 24.39 -15.60
C HIS A 209 4.91 23.39 -15.20
N PRO A 210 6.22 23.70 -15.48
CA PRO A 210 7.32 22.87 -15.00
C PRO A 210 7.45 22.95 -13.47
N ARG A 211 7.51 21.79 -12.81
CA ARG A 211 7.56 21.67 -11.35
C ARG A 211 8.67 20.72 -10.91
N PRO A 212 9.91 21.25 -10.77
CA PRO A 212 10.99 20.49 -10.14
C PRO A 212 10.56 19.99 -8.75
N LEU A 213 10.50 18.66 -8.59
CA LEU A 213 10.03 17.99 -7.39
C LEU A 213 11.17 17.19 -6.77
N ASN A 214 11.55 17.50 -5.52
CA ASN A 214 12.76 16.95 -4.87
C ASN A 214 14.05 17.11 -5.69
N PRO A 215 14.29 18.25 -6.39
CA PRO A 215 15.33 18.35 -7.38
C PRO A 215 16.74 18.17 -6.81
N ASP A 216 17.63 17.61 -7.62
CA ASP A 216 19.07 17.59 -7.40
C ASP A 216 19.67 19.01 -7.49
N GLU A 217 20.97 19.15 -7.19
CA GLU A 217 21.64 20.45 -7.14
C GLU A 217 21.67 21.15 -8.50
N ASP A 218 21.87 20.40 -9.58
CA ASP A 218 21.96 20.91 -10.94
C ASP A 218 20.60 21.42 -11.43
N LEU A 219 19.52 20.63 -11.16
CA LEU A 219 18.17 21.07 -11.48
C LEU A 219 17.73 22.25 -10.62
N VAL A 220 18.15 22.34 -9.35
CA VAL A 220 17.92 23.52 -8.50
C VAL A 220 18.55 24.77 -9.12
N ALA A 221 19.80 24.68 -9.62
CA ALA A 221 20.48 25.80 -10.25
C ALA A 221 19.75 26.24 -11.54
N TYR A 222 19.32 25.28 -12.35
CA TYR A 222 18.55 25.53 -13.57
C TYR A 222 17.19 26.16 -13.29
N ALA A 223 16.43 25.59 -12.35
CA ALA A 223 15.11 26.07 -11.94
C ALA A 223 15.14 27.51 -11.41
N LYS A 224 16.17 27.87 -10.63
CA LYS A 224 16.38 29.26 -10.17
C LYS A 224 16.61 30.22 -11.33
N LYS A 225 17.40 29.83 -12.33
CA LYS A 225 17.65 30.64 -13.54
C LYS A 225 16.36 30.84 -14.34
N LYS A 226 15.55 29.83 -14.47
CA LYS A 226 14.24 29.85 -15.18
C LYS A 226 13.10 30.39 -14.34
N LYS A 227 13.31 30.63 -13.04
CA LYS A 227 12.28 31.01 -12.05
C LYS A 227 11.17 29.98 -11.90
N TRP A 228 11.49 28.69 -12.05
CA TRP A 228 10.56 27.60 -11.82
C TRP A 228 10.33 27.40 -10.32
N PRO A 229 9.10 27.29 -9.85
CA PRO A 229 8.82 26.98 -8.45
C PRO A 229 9.22 25.55 -8.12
N ILE A 230 9.91 25.38 -6.98
CA ILE A 230 10.45 24.09 -6.54
C ILE A 230 9.56 23.54 -5.41
N ALA A 231 9.16 22.28 -5.52
CA ALA A 231 8.52 21.55 -4.45
C ALA A 231 9.45 20.47 -3.87
N ARG A 232 9.26 20.15 -2.57
CA ARG A 232 10.01 19.09 -1.90
C ARG A 232 9.08 18.29 -1.02
N PHE A 233 8.98 16.99 -1.28
CA PHE A 233 8.27 16.06 -0.43
C PHE A 233 9.09 15.65 0.78
N LYS A 234 8.42 15.32 1.85
CA LYS A 234 9.05 14.79 3.06
C LYS A 234 8.63 13.34 3.25
N MET A 235 9.61 12.43 3.26
CA MET A 235 9.31 11.12 3.84
C MET A 235 9.11 11.28 5.33
N PRO A 236 8.10 10.64 5.92
CA PRO A 236 7.99 10.56 7.36
C PRO A 236 9.31 10.08 7.95
N HIS A 237 9.77 10.76 9.00
CA HIS A 237 11.14 10.67 9.53
C HIS A 237 11.59 9.23 9.83
N ARG A 238 12.91 8.98 9.74
CA ARG A 238 13.53 7.85 10.44
C ARG A 238 13.10 7.92 11.91
N HIS A 239 12.66 6.79 12.43
CA HIS A 239 12.22 6.68 13.81
C HIS A 239 13.33 7.17 14.75
N ASN A 240 13.01 8.11 15.63
CA ASN A 240 13.94 8.54 16.65
C ASN A 240 14.10 7.45 17.72
N PRO A 241 15.18 7.46 18.53
CA PRO A 241 15.39 6.45 19.56
C PRO A 241 14.25 6.31 20.56
N ILE A 242 13.52 7.40 20.84
CA ILE A 242 12.36 7.42 21.75
C ILE A 242 11.22 6.60 21.15
N THR A 243 10.93 6.77 19.85
CA THR A 243 9.88 5.99 19.15
C THR A 243 10.23 4.50 19.15
N VAL A 244 11.50 4.15 18.94
CA VAL A 244 11.96 2.77 19.02
C VAL A 244 11.79 2.20 20.44
N ALA A 245 12.21 2.94 21.47
CA ALA A 245 12.04 2.53 22.87
C ALA A 245 10.56 2.33 23.23
N ARG A 246 9.67 3.26 22.83
CA ARG A 246 8.21 3.11 23.01
C ARG A 246 7.66 1.88 22.32
N SER A 247 8.14 1.56 21.12
CA SER A 247 7.70 0.37 20.38
C SER A 247 8.11 -0.92 21.10
N LEU A 248 9.32 -0.96 21.64
CA LEU A 248 9.79 -2.11 22.44
C LEU A 248 8.96 -2.26 23.72
N THR A 249 8.65 -1.15 24.40
CA THR A 249 7.78 -1.20 25.60
C THR A 249 6.34 -1.61 25.23
N ALA A 250 5.82 -1.22 24.08
CA ALA A 250 4.51 -1.65 23.58
C ALA A 250 4.47 -3.16 23.29
N ILE A 251 5.53 -3.72 22.70
CA ILE A 251 5.67 -5.18 22.50
C ILE A 251 5.71 -5.90 23.85
N GLY A 252 6.47 -5.37 24.82
CA GLY A 252 6.51 -5.90 26.18
C GLY A 252 5.14 -5.84 26.89
N ALA A 253 4.42 -4.75 26.72
CA ALA A 253 3.06 -4.57 27.27
C ALA A 253 2.06 -5.56 26.69
N LEU A 254 2.14 -5.82 25.36
CA LEU A 254 1.34 -6.87 24.73
C LEU A 254 1.70 -8.25 25.32
N GLY A 255 2.99 -8.56 25.46
CA GLY A 255 3.45 -9.82 26.07
C GLY A 255 2.94 -9.99 27.51
N PHE A 256 2.93 -8.91 28.30
CA PHE A 256 2.32 -8.91 29.65
C PHE A 256 0.84 -9.21 29.59
N GLY A 257 0.08 -8.57 28.70
CA GLY A 257 -1.35 -8.83 28.52
C GLY A 257 -1.64 -10.29 28.13
N VAL A 258 -0.82 -10.88 27.26
CA VAL A 258 -0.93 -12.30 26.85
C VAL A 258 -0.63 -13.22 28.06
N ALA A 259 0.40 -12.93 28.85
CA ALA A 259 0.71 -13.71 30.06
C ALA A 259 -0.40 -13.63 31.11
N ALA A 260 -0.93 -12.43 31.35
CA ALA A 260 -2.07 -12.21 32.25
C ALA A 260 -3.31 -12.98 31.75
N GLY A 261 -3.59 -12.92 30.45
CA GLY A 261 -4.67 -13.70 29.83
C GLY A 261 -4.49 -15.20 29.97
N ALA A 262 -3.28 -15.72 29.73
CA ALA A 262 -2.98 -17.14 29.90
C ALA A 262 -3.18 -17.59 31.35
N THR A 263 -2.71 -16.81 32.32
CA THR A 263 -2.92 -17.06 33.78
C THR A 263 -4.39 -17.06 34.11
N THR A 264 -5.16 -16.08 33.61
CA THR A 264 -6.62 -15.99 33.83
C THR A 264 -7.35 -17.17 33.21
N ALA A 265 -6.93 -17.61 32.00
CA ALA A 265 -7.48 -18.80 31.35
C ALA A 265 -7.28 -20.08 32.18
N LEU A 266 -6.08 -20.22 32.80
CA LEU A 266 -5.78 -21.37 33.68
C LEU A 266 -6.60 -21.34 34.94
N ILE A 267 -6.69 -20.21 35.63
CA ILE A 267 -7.46 -20.06 36.88
C ILE A 267 -8.94 -20.34 36.65
N ASN A 268 -9.51 -19.85 35.55
CA ASN A 268 -10.95 -20.02 35.27
C ASN A 268 -11.26 -21.28 34.45
N SER A 269 -10.23 -22.02 34.00
CA SER A 269 -10.39 -23.14 33.06
C SER A 269 -11.15 -22.73 31.76
N ASP A 270 -11.06 -21.47 31.40
CA ASP A 270 -11.76 -20.89 30.24
C ASP A 270 -10.84 -19.97 29.41
N ARG A 271 -10.53 -20.40 28.19
CA ARG A 271 -9.73 -19.65 27.27
C ARG A 271 -10.39 -18.35 26.80
N ARG A 272 -11.74 -18.28 26.76
CA ARG A 272 -12.48 -17.09 26.35
C ARG A 272 -12.22 -15.92 27.30
N VAL A 273 -12.25 -16.22 28.61
CA VAL A 273 -11.93 -15.22 29.63
C VAL A 273 -10.46 -14.75 29.49
N GLY A 274 -9.56 -15.72 29.32
CA GLY A 274 -8.15 -15.38 29.08
C GLY A 274 -7.92 -14.53 27.83
N MET A 275 -8.59 -14.86 26.74
CA MET A 275 -8.52 -14.05 25.51
C MET A 275 -9.08 -12.64 25.71
N ALA A 276 -10.17 -12.49 26.44
CA ALA A 276 -10.74 -11.18 26.76
C ALA A 276 -9.75 -10.29 27.52
N VAL A 277 -9.03 -10.86 28.50
CA VAL A 277 -7.96 -10.16 29.23
C VAL A 277 -6.79 -9.83 28.32
N ALA A 278 -6.30 -10.81 27.55
CA ALA A 278 -5.16 -10.60 26.64
C ALA A 278 -5.48 -9.51 25.60
N ALA A 279 -6.67 -9.54 25.00
CA ALA A 279 -7.09 -8.58 23.98
C ALA A 279 -7.28 -7.18 24.58
N SER A 280 -8.04 -7.04 25.67
CA SER A 280 -8.32 -5.72 26.24
C SER A 280 -7.09 -5.12 26.91
N VAL A 281 -6.52 -5.81 27.92
CA VAL A 281 -5.39 -5.27 28.72
C VAL A 281 -4.13 -5.16 27.87
N GLY A 282 -3.81 -6.21 27.07
CA GLY A 282 -2.61 -6.22 26.25
C GLY A 282 -2.64 -5.16 25.17
N SER A 283 -3.76 -5.02 24.46
CA SER A 283 -3.88 -4.00 23.40
C SER A 283 -3.95 -2.59 23.97
N ASP A 284 -4.73 -2.34 25.04
CA ASP A 284 -4.84 -1.00 25.63
C ASP A 284 -3.47 -0.52 26.16
N LEU A 285 -2.73 -1.38 26.87
CA LEU A 285 -1.39 -1.05 27.37
C LEU A 285 -0.38 -0.84 26.21
N ALA A 286 -0.42 -1.69 25.18
CA ALA A 286 0.46 -1.57 24.04
C ALA A 286 0.22 -0.26 23.27
N LEU A 287 -1.03 0.09 23.00
CA LEU A 287 -1.40 1.33 22.32
C LEU A 287 -1.04 2.56 23.17
N ALA A 288 -1.34 2.52 24.47
CA ALA A 288 -1.01 3.61 25.39
C ALA A 288 0.51 3.86 25.48
N THR A 289 1.32 2.80 25.62
CA THR A 289 2.79 2.92 25.69
C THR A 289 3.40 3.36 24.36
N ALA A 290 2.83 2.96 23.23
CA ALA A 290 3.21 3.46 21.91
C ALA A 290 2.80 4.93 21.68
N GLY A 291 1.85 5.45 22.47
CA GLY A 291 1.27 6.79 22.27
C GLY A 291 0.28 6.84 21.12
N VAL A 292 -0.41 5.71 20.86
CA VAL A 292 -1.46 5.60 19.82
C VAL A 292 -2.81 5.81 20.46
N LYS A 293 -3.60 6.70 19.87
CA LYS A 293 -5.00 6.96 20.25
C LYS A 293 -5.93 6.41 19.18
N LEU A 294 -7.12 5.99 19.56
CA LEU A 294 -8.19 5.63 18.65
C LEU A 294 -9.24 6.74 18.63
N ASN A 295 -9.61 7.14 17.42
CA ASN A 295 -10.76 8.00 17.16
C ASN A 295 -11.81 7.15 16.45
N VAL A 296 -12.86 6.75 17.16
CA VAL A 296 -13.83 5.75 16.71
C VAL A 296 -15.20 6.40 16.49
N VAL A 297 -15.74 6.24 15.29
CA VAL A 297 -17.11 6.62 14.94
C VAL A 297 -17.96 5.35 14.82
N GLY A 298 -19.17 5.32 15.41
CA GLY A 298 -20.09 4.18 15.34
C GLY A 298 -19.68 3.02 16.24
N GLU A 299 -19.03 3.27 17.38
CA GLU A 299 -18.57 2.25 18.33
C GLU A 299 -19.70 1.31 18.80
N GLU A 300 -20.94 1.79 18.89
CA GLU A 300 -22.11 1.02 19.27
C GLU A 300 -22.37 -0.19 18.36
N HIS A 301 -21.94 -0.13 17.10
CA HIS A 301 -22.08 -1.23 16.14
C HIS A 301 -21.16 -2.42 16.44
N LEU A 302 -20.11 -2.23 17.25
CA LEU A 302 -19.25 -3.34 17.72
C LEU A 302 -20.01 -4.30 18.65
N TRP A 303 -21.08 -3.84 19.29
CA TRP A 303 -21.77 -4.57 20.36
C TRP A 303 -23.20 -4.99 20.01
N SER A 304 -23.87 -4.22 19.16
CA SER A 304 -25.32 -4.33 18.92
C SER A 304 -25.77 -5.61 18.21
N ASN A 305 -24.88 -6.29 17.47
CA ASN A 305 -25.26 -7.38 16.56
C ASN A 305 -24.28 -8.57 16.59
N ARG A 306 -23.82 -8.96 17.78
CA ARG A 306 -23.01 -10.17 17.96
C ARG A 306 -23.89 -11.40 18.12
N PRO A 307 -23.51 -12.59 17.60
CA PRO A 307 -22.31 -12.85 16.82
C PRO A 307 -22.41 -12.27 15.39
N CYS A 308 -21.28 -11.84 14.86
CA CYS A 308 -21.20 -11.27 13.52
C CYS A 308 -19.82 -11.53 12.89
N VAL A 309 -19.68 -11.27 11.60
CA VAL A 309 -18.39 -11.21 10.94
C VAL A 309 -17.94 -9.75 10.86
N PHE A 310 -16.93 -9.38 11.65
CA PHE A 310 -16.26 -8.10 11.54
C PHE A 310 -15.33 -8.13 10.32
N LEU A 311 -15.62 -7.28 9.36
CA LEU A 311 -14.76 -7.08 8.20
C LEU A 311 -13.88 -5.85 8.45
N PHE A 312 -12.57 -5.96 8.25
CA PHE A 312 -11.68 -4.82 8.37
C PHE A 312 -10.71 -4.76 7.19
N ASN A 313 -10.36 -3.55 6.72
CA ASN A 313 -9.30 -3.38 5.75
C ASN A 313 -7.94 -3.54 6.44
N HIS A 314 -7.04 -4.30 5.81
CA HIS A 314 -5.78 -4.70 6.43
C HIS A 314 -4.60 -3.92 5.85
N GLN A 315 -4.11 -2.92 6.60
CA GLN A 315 -3.02 -2.04 6.18
C GLN A 315 -1.72 -2.27 6.97
N SER A 316 -1.83 -2.74 8.22
CA SER A 316 -0.71 -2.77 9.15
C SER A 316 -0.73 -4.00 10.06
N GLN A 317 0.41 -4.33 10.65
CA GLN A 317 0.45 -5.26 11.80
C GLN A 317 -0.23 -4.65 13.04
N LEU A 318 -0.31 -3.33 13.11
CA LEU A 318 -1.03 -2.60 14.16
C LEU A 318 -2.51 -2.99 14.21
N ASP A 319 -3.11 -3.38 13.08
CA ASP A 319 -4.54 -3.71 12.99
C ASP A 319 -4.95 -4.78 14.02
N MET A 320 -4.05 -5.71 14.35
CA MET A 320 -4.32 -6.73 15.37
C MET A 320 -4.46 -6.13 16.77
N LEU A 321 -3.65 -5.12 17.12
CA LEU A 321 -3.76 -4.38 18.38
C LEU A 321 -5.04 -3.53 18.40
N LEU A 322 -5.35 -2.88 17.26
CA LEU A 322 -6.56 -2.08 17.12
C LEU A 322 -7.81 -2.95 17.30
N LEU A 323 -7.86 -4.12 16.65
CA LEU A 323 -8.96 -5.07 16.81
C LEU A 323 -9.07 -5.60 18.24
N GLY A 324 -7.95 -5.89 18.91
CA GLY A 324 -7.94 -6.28 20.32
C GLY A 324 -8.57 -5.24 21.23
N ALA A 325 -8.20 -3.96 21.04
CA ALA A 325 -8.75 -2.83 21.79
C ALA A 325 -10.23 -2.55 21.47
N LEU A 326 -10.65 -2.72 20.21
CA LEU A 326 -12.03 -2.47 19.76
C LEU A 326 -12.97 -3.61 20.15
N LEU A 327 -12.62 -4.86 19.86
CA LEU A 327 -13.50 -6.01 19.98
C LEU A 327 -13.51 -6.62 21.38
N ARG A 328 -12.42 -6.51 22.10
CA ARG A 328 -12.19 -6.88 23.51
C ARG A 328 -12.47 -8.34 23.87
N ARG A 329 -13.62 -8.91 23.53
CA ARG A 329 -14.06 -10.25 23.94
C ARG A 329 -14.97 -10.92 22.91
N ASP A 330 -15.17 -12.21 23.06
CA ASP A 330 -16.10 -13.04 22.28
C ASP A 330 -15.86 -12.96 20.77
N PHE A 331 -14.59 -12.92 20.38
CA PHE A 331 -14.20 -12.96 18.98
C PHE A 331 -13.01 -13.91 18.74
N THR A 332 -12.88 -14.36 17.52
CA THR A 332 -11.71 -15.05 16.98
C THR A 332 -11.33 -14.43 15.63
N ALA A 333 -10.25 -14.87 15.05
CA ALA A 333 -9.75 -14.35 13.78
C ALA A 333 -9.37 -15.49 12.83
N VAL A 334 -9.22 -15.14 11.54
CA VAL A 334 -8.65 -16.02 10.52
C VAL A 334 -7.27 -15.48 10.15
N ALA A 335 -6.26 -16.34 10.28
CA ALA A 335 -4.88 -16.00 9.98
C ALA A 335 -4.27 -16.92 8.92
N LYS A 336 -3.13 -16.54 8.36
CA LYS A 336 -2.38 -17.39 7.44
C LYS A 336 -1.67 -18.51 8.22
N LYS A 337 -1.53 -19.69 7.59
CA LYS A 337 -0.97 -20.88 8.21
C LYS A 337 0.45 -20.70 8.74
N GLU A 338 1.26 -19.88 8.08
CA GLU A 338 2.63 -19.61 8.47
C GLU A 338 2.76 -18.93 9.85
N LEU A 339 1.69 -18.31 10.35
CA LEU A 339 1.65 -17.67 11.69
C LEU A 339 1.38 -18.67 12.83
N GLU A 340 1.00 -19.91 12.53
CA GLU A 340 0.70 -20.93 13.52
C GLU A 340 1.89 -21.24 14.44
N HIS A 341 3.11 -21.14 13.91
CA HIS A 341 4.35 -21.41 14.62
C HIS A 341 5.19 -20.14 14.89
N ASP A 342 4.64 -18.97 14.61
CA ASP A 342 5.33 -17.70 14.89
C ASP A 342 5.39 -17.47 16.42
N PRO A 343 6.57 -17.25 17.02
CA PRO A 343 6.72 -17.15 18.46
C PRO A 343 5.94 -15.99 19.12
N VAL A 344 5.63 -14.95 18.36
CA VAL A 344 4.85 -13.79 18.82
C VAL A 344 3.35 -14.04 18.67
N PHE A 345 2.93 -14.63 17.56
CA PHE A 345 1.50 -14.82 17.23
C PHE A 345 0.92 -16.13 17.73
N ALA A 346 1.71 -17.22 17.87
CA ALA A 346 1.21 -18.51 18.29
C ALA A 346 0.52 -18.50 19.67
N PRO A 347 1.04 -17.84 20.71
CA PRO A 347 0.35 -17.76 22.01
C PRO A 347 -0.98 -17.03 21.93
N ILE A 348 -1.05 -15.94 21.17
CA ILE A 348 -2.29 -15.17 20.94
C ILE A 348 -3.28 -16.02 20.16
N GLY A 349 -2.81 -16.68 19.09
CA GLY A 349 -3.63 -17.56 18.26
C GLY A 349 -4.21 -18.74 19.02
N TYR A 350 -3.45 -19.30 19.96
CA TYR A 350 -3.94 -20.36 20.86
C TYR A 350 -5.06 -19.87 21.78
N LEU A 351 -4.88 -18.73 22.45
CA LEU A 351 -5.90 -18.14 23.32
C LEU A 351 -7.16 -17.75 22.54
N ALA A 352 -6.99 -17.13 21.36
CA ALA A 352 -8.07 -16.69 20.50
C ALA A 352 -8.75 -17.83 19.73
N SER A 353 -8.20 -19.04 19.76
CA SER A 353 -8.63 -20.17 18.91
C SER A 353 -8.68 -19.75 17.42
N VAL A 354 -7.61 -19.11 16.95
CA VAL A 354 -7.50 -18.60 15.58
C VAL A 354 -7.55 -19.75 14.58
N ALA A 355 -8.32 -19.58 13.51
CA ALA A 355 -8.32 -20.52 12.40
C ALA A 355 -7.19 -20.18 11.41
N TYR A 356 -6.29 -21.12 11.19
CA TYR A 356 -5.17 -20.96 10.27
C TYR A 356 -5.51 -21.53 8.89
N VAL A 357 -5.38 -20.70 7.86
CA VAL A 357 -5.80 -21.02 6.50
C VAL A 357 -4.61 -21.03 5.55
N ASP A 358 -4.47 -22.13 4.81
CA ASP A 358 -3.58 -22.23 3.66
C ASP A 358 -4.25 -21.58 2.45
N ARG A 359 -3.79 -20.38 2.09
CA ARG A 359 -4.39 -19.58 1.01
C ARG A 359 -4.04 -20.09 -0.39
N LYS A 360 -3.06 -20.98 -0.52
CA LYS A 360 -2.65 -21.57 -1.80
C LYS A 360 -3.52 -22.74 -2.22
N ASN A 361 -4.28 -23.33 -1.30
CA ASN A 361 -5.15 -24.48 -1.57
C ASN A 361 -6.60 -24.17 -1.20
N SER A 362 -7.45 -23.99 -2.20
CA SER A 362 -8.86 -23.59 -2.02
C SER A 362 -9.72 -24.63 -1.30
N GLU A 363 -9.45 -25.94 -1.43
CA GLU A 363 -10.17 -27.01 -0.72
C GLU A 363 -9.78 -27.03 0.76
N LYS A 364 -8.48 -27.04 1.05
CA LYS A 364 -7.97 -26.96 2.42
C LYS A 364 -8.41 -25.68 3.11
N ALA A 365 -8.47 -24.55 2.37
CA ALA A 365 -8.98 -23.29 2.89
C ALA A 365 -10.46 -23.39 3.31
N ARG A 366 -11.31 -24.07 2.51
CA ARG A 366 -12.73 -24.31 2.88
C ARG A 366 -12.87 -25.18 4.12
N GLU A 367 -12.06 -26.24 4.24
CA GLU A 367 -12.08 -27.12 5.41
C GLU A 367 -11.65 -26.40 6.69
N ALA A 368 -10.58 -25.58 6.59
CA ALA A 368 -10.11 -24.78 7.71
C ALA A 368 -11.11 -23.71 8.17
N LEU A 369 -12.09 -23.36 7.34
CA LEU A 369 -13.15 -22.40 7.69
C LEU A 369 -14.38 -23.04 8.35
N LYS A 370 -14.56 -24.37 8.31
CA LYS A 370 -15.67 -25.06 9.00
C LYS A 370 -15.72 -24.76 10.50
N PRO A 371 -14.60 -24.88 11.27
CA PRO A 371 -14.61 -24.54 12.71
C PRO A 371 -14.95 -23.06 12.96
N VAL A 372 -14.66 -22.18 11.99
CA VAL A 372 -14.96 -20.75 12.09
C VAL A 372 -16.46 -20.49 11.99
N VAL A 373 -17.15 -21.19 11.07
CA VAL A 373 -18.62 -21.13 10.95
C VAL A 373 -19.28 -21.67 12.21
N GLU A 374 -18.72 -22.73 12.78
CA GLU A 374 -19.21 -23.32 14.04
C GLU A 374 -19.06 -22.34 15.22
N ALA A 375 -17.89 -21.66 15.29
CA ALA A 375 -17.65 -20.63 16.31
C ALA A 375 -18.68 -19.48 16.23
N LEU A 376 -19.10 -19.07 15.02
CA LEU A 376 -20.18 -18.10 14.84
C LEU A 376 -21.51 -18.62 15.38
N ARG A 377 -21.87 -19.90 15.15
CA ARG A 377 -23.08 -20.52 15.65
C ARG A 377 -23.09 -20.68 17.19
N GLU A 378 -21.89 -20.82 17.77
CA GLU A 378 -21.67 -20.86 19.22
C GLU A 378 -21.66 -19.47 19.89
N GLY A 379 -21.94 -18.39 19.14
CA GLY A 379 -22.03 -17.02 19.66
C GLY A 379 -20.71 -16.23 19.64
N ARG A 380 -19.63 -16.74 19.02
CA ARG A 380 -18.38 -16.00 18.86
C ARG A 380 -18.38 -15.24 17.54
N SER A 381 -18.02 -13.97 17.57
CA SER A 381 -17.79 -13.16 16.37
C SER A 381 -16.44 -13.48 15.72
N ILE A 382 -16.28 -13.12 14.45
CA ILE A 382 -15.04 -13.36 13.70
C ILE A 382 -14.53 -12.07 13.11
N ALA A 383 -13.25 -11.77 13.32
CA ALA A 383 -12.56 -10.68 12.64
C ALA A 383 -11.77 -11.23 11.44
N ILE A 384 -12.02 -10.69 10.27
CA ILE A 384 -11.37 -11.13 9.04
C ILE A 384 -11.17 -9.96 8.06
N ALA A 385 -9.99 -9.91 7.45
CA ALA A 385 -9.73 -9.01 6.32
C ALA A 385 -10.24 -9.63 5.00
N PRO A 386 -11.27 -9.07 4.37
CA PRO A 386 -11.82 -9.63 3.14
C PRO A 386 -10.85 -9.54 1.96
N GLU A 387 -9.86 -8.67 2.01
CA GLU A 387 -8.76 -8.57 1.05
C GLU A 387 -7.92 -9.86 1.00
N GLY A 388 -7.88 -10.60 2.08
CA GLY A 388 -7.14 -11.86 2.19
C GLY A 388 -5.63 -11.70 2.29
N THR A 389 -5.11 -10.49 2.24
CA THR A 389 -3.72 -10.13 2.49
C THR A 389 -3.66 -8.71 3.02
N ARG A 390 -2.50 -8.29 3.55
CA ARG A 390 -2.29 -6.91 3.93
C ARG A 390 -1.98 -6.08 2.68
N SER A 391 -2.65 -4.95 2.52
CA SER A 391 -2.27 -3.97 1.51
C SER A 391 -0.94 -3.32 1.89
N PRO A 392 0.00 -3.20 0.96
CA PRO A 392 1.27 -2.51 1.22
C PRO A 392 1.09 -0.99 1.25
N THR A 393 -0.06 -0.47 0.80
CA THR A 393 -0.38 0.94 0.64
C THR A 393 -1.76 1.25 1.23
N PRO A 394 -2.18 2.52 1.31
CA PRO A 394 -3.55 2.87 1.71
C PRO A 394 -4.66 2.37 0.77
N ARG A 395 -4.33 1.94 -0.44
CA ARG A 395 -5.30 1.44 -1.42
C ARG A 395 -6.01 0.18 -0.92
N LEU A 396 -7.33 0.17 -1.00
CA LEU A 396 -8.16 -0.97 -0.65
C LEU A 396 -8.10 -2.03 -1.76
N LEU A 397 -7.66 -3.24 -1.41
CA LEU A 397 -7.59 -4.35 -2.34
C LEU A 397 -8.98 -4.93 -2.65
N PRO A 398 -9.13 -5.73 -3.73
CA PRO A 398 -10.37 -6.44 -4.03
C PRO A 398 -10.79 -7.39 -2.91
N PHE A 399 -12.10 -7.47 -2.62
CA PHE A 399 -12.63 -8.33 -1.56
C PHE A 399 -12.85 -9.75 -2.06
N LYS A 400 -12.29 -10.72 -1.32
CA LYS A 400 -12.51 -12.15 -1.52
C LYS A 400 -13.84 -12.59 -0.91
N LYS A 401 -14.51 -13.53 -1.55
CA LYS A 401 -15.85 -14.01 -1.18
C LYS A 401 -15.91 -14.84 0.13
N GLY A 402 -14.76 -15.28 0.66
CA GLY A 402 -14.69 -16.22 1.79
C GLY A 402 -15.41 -15.74 3.04
N ALA A 403 -15.16 -14.50 3.46
CA ALA A 403 -15.81 -13.88 4.62
C ALA A 403 -17.34 -13.80 4.48
N PHE A 404 -17.81 -13.49 3.28
CA PHE A 404 -19.23 -13.37 2.95
C PHE A 404 -19.91 -14.74 2.95
N HIS A 405 -19.23 -15.79 2.47
CA HIS A 405 -19.73 -17.17 2.57
C HIS A 405 -19.89 -17.61 4.03
N MET A 406 -18.95 -17.26 4.90
CA MET A 406 -19.07 -17.57 6.34
C MET A 406 -20.29 -16.90 6.98
N ALA A 407 -20.47 -15.61 6.74
CA ALA A 407 -21.64 -14.87 7.26
C ALA A 407 -22.96 -15.47 6.77
N MET A 408 -23.03 -15.79 5.46
CA MET A 408 -24.20 -16.43 4.84
C MET A 408 -24.49 -17.81 5.46
N GLN A 409 -23.48 -18.67 5.62
CA GLN A 409 -23.64 -20.03 6.14
C GLN A 409 -24.01 -20.07 7.63
N ALA A 410 -23.52 -19.10 8.40
CA ALA A 410 -23.86 -18.96 9.81
C ALA A 410 -25.15 -18.17 10.03
N GLY A 411 -25.68 -17.47 9.02
CA GLY A 411 -26.88 -16.65 9.14
C GLY A 411 -26.68 -15.38 9.98
N VAL A 412 -25.44 -14.89 10.10
CA VAL A 412 -25.07 -13.71 10.90
C VAL A 412 -24.80 -12.49 10.04
N PRO A 413 -24.93 -11.26 10.56
CA PRO A 413 -24.60 -10.06 9.83
C PRO A 413 -23.09 -9.89 9.66
N VAL A 414 -22.68 -9.03 8.72
CA VAL A 414 -21.33 -8.49 8.65
C VAL A 414 -21.30 -7.07 9.20
N VAL A 415 -20.25 -6.73 9.93
CA VAL A 415 -20.03 -5.38 10.50
C VAL A 415 -18.72 -4.85 9.91
N PRO A 416 -18.79 -3.84 9.02
CA PRO A 416 -17.59 -3.27 8.43
C PRO A 416 -16.87 -2.36 9.43
N ILE A 417 -15.54 -2.51 9.53
CA ILE A 417 -14.63 -1.66 10.31
C ILE A 417 -13.63 -1.04 9.33
N VAL A 418 -13.77 0.25 9.06
CA VAL A 418 -12.89 0.98 8.15
C VAL A 418 -11.80 1.66 8.96
N MET A 419 -10.53 1.34 8.67
CA MET A 419 -9.35 1.96 9.27
C MET A 419 -8.65 2.83 8.23
N ARG A 420 -8.48 4.14 8.49
CA ARG A 420 -8.00 5.07 7.48
C ARG A 420 -6.48 5.17 7.38
N ASN A 421 -5.76 5.19 8.50
CA ASN A 421 -4.36 5.57 8.57
C ASN A 421 -3.47 4.69 9.47
N ALA A 422 -3.88 3.45 9.70
CA ALA A 422 -3.09 2.50 10.51
C ALA A 422 -1.69 2.24 9.92
N GLY A 423 -1.58 2.25 8.58
CA GLY A 423 -0.31 2.12 7.86
C GLY A 423 0.66 3.27 8.08
N ASP A 424 0.19 4.47 8.38
CA ASP A 424 1.04 5.65 8.67
C ASP A 424 1.65 5.55 10.08
N ILE A 425 0.90 4.97 11.01
CA ILE A 425 1.33 4.77 12.41
C ILE A 425 2.34 3.61 12.49
N MET A 426 2.09 2.52 11.79
CA MET A 426 3.01 1.38 11.73
C MET A 426 3.09 0.86 10.30
N ARG A 427 4.18 1.18 9.61
CA ARG A 427 4.40 0.81 8.21
C ARG A 427 4.45 -0.71 8.00
N PRO A 428 4.07 -1.20 6.83
CA PRO A 428 4.27 -2.59 6.45
C PRO A 428 5.74 -3.02 6.68
N HIS A 429 5.92 -4.19 7.26
CA HIS A 429 7.23 -4.77 7.60
C HIS A 429 8.07 -3.99 8.64
N SER A 430 7.51 -3.01 9.32
CA SER A 430 8.13 -2.32 10.46
C SER A 430 7.62 -2.91 11.77
N LEU A 431 8.51 -2.95 12.79
CA LEU A 431 8.13 -3.19 14.19
C LEU A 431 8.04 -1.89 14.99
N VAL A 432 8.30 -0.76 14.34
CA VAL A 432 8.28 0.56 15.00
C VAL A 432 6.90 1.18 14.85
N ILE A 433 6.29 1.50 15.97
CA ILE A 433 4.98 2.13 16.10
C ILE A 433 5.20 3.62 16.38
N SER A 434 4.80 4.48 15.45
CA SER A 434 4.80 5.94 15.66
C SER A 434 3.64 6.34 16.56
N ASN A 435 3.81 7.39 17.35
CA ASN A 435 2.70 7.98 18.09
C ASN A 435 1.75 8.72 17.12
N GLY A 436 0.47 8.73 17.46
CA GLY A 436 -0.55 9.40 16.65
C GLY A 436 -1.95 8.90 16.93
N THR A 437 -2.91 9.35 16.12
CA THR A 437 -4.30 8.91 16.20
C THR A 437 -4.64 8.04 15.00
N VAL A 438 -5.28 6.90 15.24
CA VAL A 438 -5.86 6.06 14.19
C VAL A 438 -7.35 6.33 14.13
N ASP A 439 -7.82 6.72 12.96
CA ASP A 439 -9.24 6.94 12.70
C ASP A 439 -9.91 5.62 12.29
N VAL A 440 -10.99 5.28 12.96
CA VAL A 440 -11.77 4.06 12.74
C VAL A 440 -13.24 4.40 12.60
N ALA A 441 -13.87 3.94 11.51
CA ALA A 441 -15.32 4.02 11.33
C ALA A 441 -15.91 2.61 11.39
N VAL A 442 -16.78 2.37 12.35
CA VAL A 442 -17.56 1.14 12.46
C VAL A 442 -18.93 1.38 11.84
N LEU A 443 -19.19 0.74 10.72
CA LEU A 443 -20.38 1.00 9.93
C LEU A 443 -21.56 0.12 10.42
N LYS A 444 -22.77 0.53 10.04
CA LYS A 444 -24.00 -0.22 10.38
C LYS A 444 -23.92 -1.66 9.94
N PRO A 445 -24.38 -2.61 10.77
CA PRO A 445 -24.42 -4.03 10.43
C PRO A 445 -25.23 -4.28 9.15
N ILE A 446 -24.68 -5.12 8.28
CA ILE A 446 -25.27 -5.52 7.01
C ILE A 446 -25.81 -6.94 7.16
N SER A 447 -27.11 -7.12 6.98
CA SER A 447 -27.75 -8.44 7.07
C SER A 447 -27.28 -9.36 5.93
N SER A 448 -26.96 -10.61 6.27
CA SER A 448 -26.67 -11.66 5.27
C SER A 448 -27.95 -12.34 4.76
N LYS A 449 -29.14 -11.94 5.23
CA LYS A 449 -30.43 -12.49 4.80
C LYS A 449 -30.63 -12.25 3.29
N GLY A 450 -30.96 -13.31 2.57
CA GLY A 450 -31.12 -13.27 1.11
C GLY A 450 -29.81 -13.36 0.32
N TRP A 451 -28.67 -13.55 0.98
CA TRP A 451 -27.42 -13.86 0.27
C TRP A 451 -27.45 -15.30 -0.23
N THR A 452 -26.88 -15.52 -1.38
CA THR A 452 -26.79 -16.81 -2.07
C THR A 452 -25.41 -16.93 -2.73
N THR A 453 -24.99 -18.14 -3.05
CA THR A 453 -23.76 -18.37 -3.82
C THR A 453 -23.73 -17.64 -5.16
N LYS A 454 -24.93 -17.37 -5.77
CA LYS A 454 -25.04 -16.66 -7.04
C LYS A 454 -24.85 -15.15 -6.91
N ASN A 455 -25.28 -14.53 -5.78
CA ASN A 455 -25.21 -13.07 -5.61
C ASN A 455 -24.08 -12.59 -4.71
N ILE A 456 -23.34 -13.51 -4.03
CA ILE A 456 -22.35 -13.16 -3.01
C ILE A 456 -21.21 -12.29 -3.54
N GLY A 457 -20.81 -12.45 -4.81
CA GLY A 457 -19.82 -11.59 -5.45
C GLY A 457 -20.28 -10.14 -5.55
N ARG A 458 -21.56 -9.91 -5.90
CA ARG A 458 -22.15 -8.58 -5.92
C ARG A 458 -22.25 -7.97 -4.52
N GLN A 459 -22.52 -8.79 -3.51
CA GLN A 459 -22.58 -8.31 -2.13
C GLN A 459 -21.18 -7.91 -1.62
N ALA A 460 -20.15 -8.68 -1.95
CA ALA A 460 -18.77 -8.34 -1.62
C ALA A 460 -18.35 -6.99 -2.25
N GLU A 461 -18.69 -6.77 -3.52
CA GLU A 461 -18.39 -5.50 -4.20
C GLU A 461 -19.17 -4.32 -3.62
N LYS A 462 -20.45 -4.50 -3.27
CA LYS A 462 -21.23 -3.47 -2.58
C LYS A 462 -20.59 -3.06 -1.25
N VAL A 463 -20.12 -4.04 -0.47
CA VAL A 463 -19.44 -3.75 0.80
C VAL A 463 -18.09 -3.08 0.55
N ARG A 464 -17.34 -3.50 -0.47
CA ARG A 464 -16.10 -2.85 -0.87
C ARG A 464 -16.32 -1.38 -1.26
N GLN A 465 -17.36 -1.10 -2.06
CA GLN A 465 -17.72 0.26 -2.43
C GLN A 465 -18.05 1.11 -1.19
N LEU A 466 -18.75 0.55 -0.21
CA LEU A 466 -19.03 1.24 1.06
C LEU A 466 -17.75 1.66 1.80
N TYR A 467 -16.67 0.84 1.75
CA TYR A 467 -15.35 1.24 2.30
C TYR A 467 -14.75 2.39 1.52
N LEU A 468 -14.80 2.34 0.18
CA LEU A 468 -14.27 3.42 -0.67
C LEU A 468 -15.01 4.72 -0.42
N ASP A 469 -16.34 4.68 -0.36
CA ASP A 469 -17.17 5.84 -0.07
C ASP A 469 -16.90 6.42 1.32
N THR A 470 -16.71 5.55 2.33
CA THR A 470 -16.35 5.98 3.69
C THR A 470 -14.98 6.62 3.77
N MET A 471 -13.99 6.09 3.02
CA MET A 471 -12.64 6.67 2.96
C MET A 471 -12.65 8.02 2.25
N ALA A 472 -13.44 8.17 1.18
CA ALA A 472 -13.59 9.42 0.44
C ALA A 472 -14.37 10.49 1.22
N HIS A 473 -15.38 10.07 1.98
CA HIS A 473 -16.27 10.94 2.76
C HIS A 473 -16.27 10.47 4.22
N TRP A 474 -15.18 10.78 4.93
CA TRP A 474 -15.01 10.32 6.32
C TRP A 474 -16.12 10.87 7.22
N PRO A 475 -16.81 10.00 8.00
CA PRO A 475 -17.88 10.46 8.87
C PRO A 475 -17.34 11.38 9.98
N ALA A 476 -18.00 12.53 10.19
CA ALA A 476 -17.68 13.41 11.30
C ALA A 476 -18.04 12.75 12.63
N ASN A 477 -17.25 13.00 13.68
CA ASN A 477 -17.65 12.67 15.05
C ASN A 477 -18.77 13.61 15.48
N ASP A 478 -19.87 13.06 15.98
CA ASP A 478 -20.97 13.85 16.57
C ASP A 478 -20.52 14.73 17.76
N SER A 479 -19.30 14.53 18.27
CA SER A 479 -18.70 15.32 19.36
C SER A 479 -18.04 16.64 18.91
N GLU A 480 -17.92 16.91 17.60
CA GLU A 480 -17.41 18.18 17.08
C GLU A 480 -18.53 19.18 16.71
N VAL A 481 -19.80 18.82 16.96
CA VAL A 481 -20.99 19.64 16.66
C VAL A 481 -21.65 20.20 17.95
N LEU A 482 -20.89 20.32 19.03
CA LEU A 482 -21.36 21.00 20.25
C LEU A 482 -20.43 22.16 20.62
#